data_ab5981491a9c0689e54356942240e97f
#
_entry.id   ab5981491a9c0689e54356942240e97f
#
_cell.length_a   1.000
_cell.length_b   1.000
_cell.length_c   1.000
_cell.angle_alpha   90.00
_cell.angle_beta   90.00
_cell.angle_gamma   90.00
#
_symmetry.space_group_name_H-M   'P 1'
#
loop_
_entity.id
_entity.type
_entity.pdbx_description
1 polymer ?
#
loop_
_entity_poly.entity_id
_entity_poly.type
_entity_poly.pdbx_seq_one_letter_code
_entity_poly.pdbx_strand_id
1 'polypeptide(L)'
;ILEQAEVIERTITGRLEIGSEEIPVDLNKAKQFEKIWIVACGTAYHAGLFGKDLFEKVLGVPVSVELASEFRYREPIVGENDLGIVISQSGETMDTIAATELLKENNAHVLALVNVVGSSLARMADSVLYLHVGPEIGVASTKAYLGMLVGQLLLAKHWDESENLETTFDEIKQLPLLIKETLKCESQIKEISKSI
;
A
#
# COMPACT_ATOMS: atom_id res chain seq x y z
N ILE A 1 5.84 2.95 17.26
CA ILE A 1 7.04 3.51 16.59
C ILE A 1 8.20 2.53 16.69
N LEU A 2 8.53 2.01 17.87
CA LEU A 2 9.71 1.15 18.06
C LEU A 2 9.62 -0.22 17.35
N GLU A 3 8.43 -0.68 17.02
CA GLU A 3 8.19 -1.94 16.29
C GLU A 3 8.40 -1.83 14.77
N GLN A 4 8.69 -0.65 14.23
CA GLN A 4 8.71 -0.41 12.78
C GLN A 4 9.68 -1.32 12.01
N ALA A 5 10.87 -1.61 12.57
CA ALA A 5 11.84 -2.49 11.93
C ALA A 5 11.33 -3.93 11.79
N GLU A 6 10.72 -4.46 12.86
CA GLU A 6 10.12 -5.80 12.86
C GLU A 6 8.90 -5.90 11.96
N VAL A 7 8.12 -4.81 11.87
CA VAL A 7 6.98 -4.69 10.95
C VAL A 7 7.45 -4.85 9.51
N ILE A 8 8.49 -4.12 9.10
CA ILE A 8 9.00 -4.22 7.74
C ILE A 8 9.57 -5.61 7.45
N GLU A 9 10.29 -6.20 8.39
CA GLU A 9 10.79 -7.56 8.25
C GLU A 9 9.64 -8.56 7.96
N ARG A 10 8.52 -8.46 8.68
CA ARG A 10 7.32 -9.28 8.42
C ARG A 10 6.66 -8.96 7.08
N THR A 11 6.58 -7.68 6.72
CA THR A 11 5.96 -7.25 5.45
C THR A 11 6.73 -7.76 4.22
N ILE A 12 8.07 -7.83 4.29
CA ILE A 12 8.91 -8.28 3.15
C ILE A 12 9.13 -9.80 3.11
N THR A 13 8.87 -10.52 4.22
CA THR A 13 9.11 -11.96 4.29
C THR A 13 8.32 -12.71 3.22
N GLY A 14 9.01 -13.56 2.46
CA GLY A 14 8.44 -14.35 1.37
C GLY A 14 8.18 -13.58 0.06
N ARG A 15 8.54 -12.27 -0.02
CA ARG A 15 8.16 -11.38 -1.12
C ARG A 15 9.33 -10.75 -1.87
N LEU A 16 10.56 -11.19 -1.61
CA LEU A 16 11.77 -10.60 -2.19
C LEU A 16 12.28 -11.34 -3.44
N GLU A 17 11.49 -12.22 -4.02
CA GLU A 17 11.83 -12.96 -5.24
C GLU A 17 10.76 -12.74 -6.30
N ILE A 18 11.19 -12.51 -7.55
CA ILE A 18 10.27 -12.38 -8.69
C ILE A 18 9.42 -13.65 -8.82
N GLY A 19 8.11 -13.48 -9.01
CA GLY A 19 7.16 -14.58 -9.10
C GLY A 19 6.73 -15.18 -7.77
N SER A 20 7.02 -14.50 -6.65
CA SER A 20 6.50 -14.90 -5.35
C SER A 20 4.97 -15.03 -5.36
N GLU A 21 4.45 -16.15 -4.86
CA GLU A 21 3.01 -16.39 -4.70
C GLU A 21 2.35 -15.45 -3.68
N GLU A 22 3.16 -14.79 -2.83
CA GLU A 22 2.70 -13.78 -1.87
C GLU A 22 2.34 -12.45 -2.54
N ILE A 23 2.58 -12.28 -3.85
CA ILE A 23 2.17 -11.11 -4.62
C ILE A 23 0.88 -11.44 -5.39
N PRO A 24 -0.25 -10.85 -5.00
CA PRO A 24 -1.58 -11.30 -5.42
C PRO A 24 -1.97 -10.92 -6.86
N VAL A 25 -1.23 -10.02 -7.49
CA VAL A 25 -1.40 -9.61 -8.89
C VAL A 25 -0.05 -9.69 -9.57
N ASP A 26 0.11 -10.61 -10.52
CA ASP A 26 1.33 -10.75 -11.29
C ASP A 26 1.50 -9.64 -12.35
N LEU A 27 2.71 -9.54 -12.91
CA LEU A 27 3.03 -8.53 -13.92
C LEU A 27 2.16 -8.66 -15.19
N ASN A 28 1.86 -9.87 -15.64
CA ASN A 28 1.07 -10.08 -16.85
C ASN A 28 -0.33 -9.52 -16.70
N LYS A 29 -0.93 -9.69 -15.51
CA LYS A 29 -2.22 -9.10 -15.18
C LYS A 29 -2.11 -7.59 -14.96
N ALA A 30 -1.06 -7.11 -14.27
CA ALA A 30 -0.84 -5.69 -14.04
C ALA A 30 -0.73 -4.89 -15.33
N LYS A 31 -0.11 -5.44 -16.38
CA LYS A 31 0.00 -4.82 -17.71
C LYS A 31 -1.31 -4.73 -18.50
N GLN A 32 -2.37 -5.39 -18.08
CA GLN A 32 -3.67 -5.34 -18.75
C GLN A 32 -4.52 -4.16 -18.30
N PHE A 33 -4.15 -3.52 -17.18
CA PHE A 33 -4.92 -2.38 -16.68
C PHE A 33 -4.58 -1.11 -17.46
N GLU A 34 -5.63 -0.34 -17.76
CA GLU A 34 -5.53 0.93 -18.50
C GLU A 34 -5.37 2.12 -17.56
N LYS A 35 -5.81 1.98 -16.31
CA LYS A 35 -5.73 3.01 -15.26
C LYS A 35 -5.70 2.37 -13.89
N ILE A 36 -5.06 3.06 -12.94
CA ILE A 36 -5.07 2.68 -11.52
C ILE A 36 -5.78 3.77 -10.69
N TRP A 37 -6.70 3.33 -9.85
CA TRP A 37 -7.34 4.14 -8.82
C TRP A 37 -6.79 3.71 -7.46
N ILE A 38 -6.09 4.58 -6.75
CA ILE A 38 -5.71 4.33 -5.34
C ILE A 38 -6.71 5.08 -4.46
N VAL A 39 -7.46 4.35 -3.66
CA VAL A 39 -8.54 4.93 -2.85
C VAL A 39 -8.36 4.60 -1.38
N ALA A 40 -8.29 5.62 -0.54
CA ALA A 40 -8.04 5.46 0.89
C ALA A 40 -8.50 6.69 1.70
N CYS A 41 -8.44 6.59 3.03
CA CYS A 41 -8.71 7.68 3.96
C CYS A 41 -7.48 8.00 4.83
N GLY A 42 -7.36 9.26 5.25
CA GLY A 42 -6.37 9.71 6.23
C GLY A 42 -4.93 9.37 5.84
N THR A 43 -4.18 8.78 6.75
CA THR A 43 -2.76 8.44 6.52
C THR A 43 -2.56 7.43 5.38
N ALA A 44 -3.51 6.51 5.17
CA ALA A 44 -3.47 5.57 4.05
C ALA A 44 -3.58 6.27 2.69
N TYR A 45 -4.33 7.38 2.58
CA TYR A 45 -4.35 8.22 1.39
C TYR A 45 -2.95 8.79 1.08
N HIS A 46 -2.24 9.27 2.10
CA HIS A 46 -0.86 9.75 1.92
C HIS A 46 0.11 8.64 1.51
N ALA A 47 -0.10 7.41 1.97
CA ALA A 47 0.64 6.26 1.46
C ALA A 47 0.35 6.02 -0.02
N GLY A 48 -0.90 6.21 -0.46
CA GLY A 48 -1.29 6.11 -1.87
C GLY A 48 -0.57 7.10 -2.79
N LEU A 49 -0.29 8.32 -2.31
CA LEU A 49 0.49 9.30 -3.08
C LEU A 49 1.91 8.78 -3.43
N PHE A 50 2.54 8.07 -2.51
CA PHE A 50 3.82 7.40 -2.78
C PHE A 50 3.67 6.30 -3.85
N GLY A 51 2.63 5.47 -3.75
CA GLY A 51 2.37 4.41 -4.72
C GLY A 51 2.10 4.91 -6.13
N LYS A 52 1.47 6.10 -6.26
CA LYS A 52 1.21 6.72 -7.56
C LYS A 52 2.47 6.81 -8.41
N ASP A 53 3.52 7.47 -7.89
CA ASP A 53 4.75 7.72 -8.63
C ASP A 53 5.45 6.40 -9.02
N LEU A 54 5.37 5.39 -8.15
CA LEU A 54 5.92 4.06 -8.43
C LEU A 54 5.19 3.36 -9.58
N PHE A 55 3.85 3.29 -9.51
CA PHE A 55 3.06 2.55 -10.49
C PHE A 55 3.03 3.24 -11.85
N GLU A 56 2.96 4.58 -11.90
CA GLU A 56 3.11 5.34 -13.15
C GLU A 56 4.47 5.05 -13.81
N LYS A 57 5.54 4.99 -13.01
CA LYS A 57 6.89 4.74 -13.50
C LYS A 57 7.07 3.32 -14.07
N VAL A 58 6.52 2.30 -13.41
CA VAL A 58 6.74 0.90 -13.80
C VAL A 58 5.78 0.39 -14.86
N LEU A 59 4.52 0.84 -14.84
CA LEU A 59 3.49 0.35 -15.76
C LEU A 59 3.18 1.32 -16.91
N GLY A 60 3.53 2.59 -16.77
CA GLY A 60 3.23 3.60 -17.79
C GLY A 60 1.75 3.92 -17.96
N VAL A 61 0.92 3.64 -16.93
CA VAL A 61 -0.52 3.89 -16.94
C VAL A 61 -0.88 5.04 -15.99
N PRO A 62 -1.95 5.82 -16.28
CA PRO A 62 -2.38 6.89 -15.38
C PRO A 62 -2.78 6.36 -14.01
N VAL A 63 -2.33 7.03 -12.94
CA VAL A 63 -2.70 6.70 -11.56
C VAL A 63 -3.38 7.88 -10.89
N SER A 64 -4.61 7.68 -10.42
CA SER A 64 -5.35 8.66 -9.62
C SER A 64 -5.37 8.25 -8.16
N VAL A 65 -5.04 9.15 -7.25
CA VAL A 65 -5.13 8.92 -5.80
C VAL A 65 -6.27 9.76 -5.24
N GLU A 66 -7.23 9.11 -4.60
CA GLU A 66 -8.49 9.71 -4.20
C GLU A 66 -8.78 9.49 -2.72
N LEU A 67 -9.32 10.51 -2.07
CA LEU A 67 -9.95 10.33 -0.77
C LEU A 67 -11.22 9.51 -0.92
N ALA A 68 -11.34 8.40 -0.19
CA ALA A 68 -12.49 7.52 -0.30
C ALA A 68 -13.81 8.23 0.03
N SER A 69 -13.79 9.17 0.98
CA SER A 69 -14.94 10.02 1.32
C SER A 69 -15.45 10.87 0.16
N GLU A 70 -14.54 11.30 -0.73
CA GLU A 70 -14.89 12.11 -1.90
C GLU A 70 -15.23 11.22 -3.11
N PHE A 71 -14.44 10.16 -3.30
CA PHE A 71 -14.56 9.23 -4.42
C PHE A 71 -15.97 8.65 -4.56
N ARG A 72 -16.57 8.24 -3.44
CA ARG A 72 -17.92 7.64 -3.41
C ARG A 72 -19.04 8.58 -3.87
N TYR A 73 -18.84 9.90 -3.83
CA TYR A 73 -19.91 10.88 -4.14
C TYR A 73 -19.71 11.60 -5.49
N ARG A 74 -18.52 11.57 -6.07
CA ARG A 74 -18.24 12.36 -7.28
C ARG A 74 -18.50 11.63 -8.60
N GLU A 75 -19.05 10.43 -8.58
CA GLU A 75 -19.34 9.61 -9.77
C GLU A 75 -18.12 9.48 -10.70
N PRO A 76 -17.01 8.87 -10.27
CA PRO A 76 -15.79 8.74 -11.06
C PRO A 76 -16.05 7.87 -12.29
N ILE A 77 -15.39 8.19 -13.41
CA ILE A 77 -15.44 7.36 -14.61
C ILE A 77 -14.46 6.19 -14.40
N VAL A 78 -14.99 5.05 -13.98
CA VAL A 78 -14.25 3.79 -13.75
C VAL A 78 -14.54 2.85 -14.89
N GLY A 79 -13.51 2.25 -15.49
CA GLY A 79 -13.62 1.25 -16.56
C GLY A 79 -13.43 -0.18 -16.04
N GLU A 80 -13.89 -1.15 -16.83
CA GLU A 80 -13.72 -2.59 -16.54
C GLU A 80 -12.26 -3.06 -16.60
N ASN A 81 -11.40 -2.31 -17.32
CA ASN A 81 -9.96 -2.54 -17.40
C ASN A 81 -9.17 -1.71 -16.36
N ASP A 82 -9.84 -1.12 -15.38
CA ASP A 82 -9.17 -0.38 -14.32
C ASP A 82 -8.78 -1.30 -13.16
N LEU A 83 -7.69 -0.93 -12.47
CA LEU A 83 -7.30 -1.50 -11.18
C LEU A 83 -7.66 -0.51 -10.05
N GLY A 84 -8.48 -0.95 -9.11
CA GLY A 84 -8.69 -0.25 -7.85
C GLY A 84 -7.75 -0.79 -6.77
N ILE A 85 -6.84 0.02 -6.25
CA ILE A 85 -6.03 -0.32 -5.07
C ILE A 85 -6.65 0.38 -3.86
N VAL A 86 -7.26 -0.40 -2.97
CA VAL A 86 -7.88 0.13 -1.75
C VAL A 86 -6.97 -0.12 -0.55
N ILE A 87 -6.63 0.95 0.18
CA ILE A 87 -5.65 0.88 1.26
C ILE A 87 -6.33 1.18 2.60
N SER A 88 -6.21 0.26 3.56
CA SER A 88 -6.73 0.45 4.92
C SER A 88 -5.99 -0.43 5.92
N GLN A 89 -5.63 0.12 7.08
CA GLN A 89 -5.05 -0.68 8.16
C GLN A 89 -6.07 -1.69 8.70
N SER A 90 -7.26 -1.26 9.05
CA SER A 90 -8.31 -2.10 9.63
C SER A 90 -9.06 -2.93 8.59
N GLY A 91 -9.14 -2.45 7.35
CA GLY A 91 -10.02 -3.01 6.33
C GLY A 91 -11.52 -2.83 6.62
N GLU A 92 -11.87 -1.93 7.58
CA GLU A 92 -13.25 -1.67 8.03
C GLU A 92 -13.63 -0.18 7.89
N THR A 93 -12.85 0.62 7.15
CA THR A 93 -13.14 2.04 6.92
C THR A 93 -14.34 2.18 6.01
N MET A 94 -15.45 2.70 6.51
CA MET A 94 -16.74 2.75 5.81
C MET A 94 -16.67 3.43 4.45
N ASP A 95 -15.98 4.57 4.33
CA ASP A 95 -15.84 5.26 3.05
C ASP A 95 -15.03 4.44 2.05
N THR A 96 -13.98 3.74 2.52
CA THR A 96 -13.18 2.86 1.65
C THR A 96 -13.98 1.63 1.21
N ILE A 97 -14.86 1.09 2.08
CA ILE A 97 -15.78 0.01 1.73
C ILE A 97 -16.75 0.47 0.64
N ALA A 98 -17.40 1.62 0.81
CA ALA A 98 -18.31 2.16 -0.19
C ALA A 98 -17.62 2.50 -1.53
N ALA A 99 -16.38 3.00 -1.49
CA ALA A 99 -15.57 3.20 -2.69
C ALA A 99 -15.21 1.87 -3.38
N THR A 100 -14.99 0.81 -2.60
CA THR A 100 -14.76 -0.55 -3.12
C THR A 100 -16.00 -1.10 -3.81
N GLU A 101 -17.20 -0.90 -3.24
CA GLU A 101 -18.47 -1.26 -3.89
C GLU A 101 -18.60 -0.58 -5.25
N LEU A 102 -18.34 0.72 -5.31
CA LEU A 102 -18.41 1.48 -6.56
C LEU A 102 -17.41 0.97 -7.62
N LEU A 103 -16.18 0.65 -7.25
CA LEU A 103 -15.19 0.03 -8.15
C LEU A 103 -15.71 -1.31 -8.70
N LYS A 104 -16.26 -2.16 -7.82
CA LYS A 104 -16.81 -3.48 -8.18
C LYS A 104 -18.05 -3.38 -9.08
N GLU A 105 -18.95 -2.43 -8.83
CA GLU A 105 -20.13 -2.17 -9.65
C GLU A 105 -19.76 -1.79 -11.08
N ASN A 106 -18.59 -1.18 -11.27
CA ASN A 106 -18.04 -0.83 -12.59
C ASN A 106 -17.12 -1.93 -13.16
N ASN A 107 -17.08 -3.12 -12.55
CA ASN A 107 -16.28 -4.28 -12.96
C ASN A 107 -14.76 -4.05 -12.93
N ALA A 108 -14.26 -3.03 -12.24
CA ALA A 108 -12.84 -2.86 -12.02
C ALA A 108 -12.29 -4.00 -11.15
N HIS A 109 -11.06 -4.44 -11.43
CA HIS A 109 -10.37 -5.37 -10.54
C HIS A 109 -9.94 -4.67 -9.25
N VAL A 110 -10.29 -5.20 -8.10
CA VAL A 110 -9.94 -4.60 -6.80
C VAL A 110 -8.84 -5.38 -6.10
N LEU A 111 -7.74 -4.69 -5.79
CA LEU A 111 -6.65 -5.14 -4.93
C LEU A 111 -6.74 -4.43 -3.58
N ALA A 112 -6.97 -5.18 -2.51
CA ALA A 112 -6.93 -4.63 -1.15
C ALA A 112 -5.52 -4.71 -0.55
N LEU A 113 -5.01 -3.59 -0.08
CA LEU A 113 -3.78 -3.48 0.71
C LEU A 113 -4.19 -3.26 2.17
N VAL A 114 -4.27 -4.34 2.94
CA VAL A 114 -4.87 -4.32 4.30
C VAL A 114 -4.04 -5.10 5.31
N ASN A 115 -4.20 -4.80 6.60
CA ASN A 115 -3.48 -5.53 7.63
C ASN A 115 -4.34 -6.63 8.30
N VAL A 116 -5.66 -6.41 8.43
CA VAL A 116 -6.54 -7.35 9.16
C VAL A 116 -7.05 -8.43 8.22
N VAL A 117 -6.66 -9.68 8.52
CA VAL A 117 -7.11 -10.87 7.80
C VAL A 117 -8.61 -11.04 7.96
N GLY A 118 -9.31 -11.30 6.84
CA GLY A 118 -10.76 -11.51 6.84
C GLY A 118 -11.58 -10.24 7.11
N SER A 119 -10.98 -9.05 7.02
CA SER A 119 -11.71 -7.78 7.08
C SER A 119 -12.71 -7.64 5.92
N SER A 120 -13.64 -6.68 6.02
CA SER A 120 -14.62 -6.43 4.98
C SER A 120 -13.98 -6.14 3.63
N LEU A 121 -12.98 -5.26 3.57
CA LEU A 121 -12.23 -5.00 2.34
C LEU A 121 -11.54 -6.25 1.79
N ALA A 122 -10.93 -7.08 2.66
CA ALA A 122 -10.28 -8.31 2.23
C ALA A 122 -11.26 -9.32 1.62
N ARG A 123 -12.50 -9.36 2.10
CA ARG A 123 -13.53 -10.25 1.55
C ARG A 123 -14.16 -9.75 0.25
N MET A 124 -14.17 -8.43 0.04
CA MET A 124 -14.78 -7.80 -1.13
C MET A 124 -13.82 -7.74 -2.32
N ALA A 125 -12.53 -7.64 -2.06
CA ALA A 125 -11.50 -7.51 -3.09
C ALA A 125 -11.31 -8.80 -3.89
N ASP A 126 -10.87 -8.66 -5.14
CA ASP A 126 -10.49 -9.78 -6.02
C ASP A 126 -9.10 -10.35 -5.65
N SER A 127 -8.26 -9.48 -5.10
CA SER A 127 -6.89 -9.80 -4.67
C SER A 127 -6.57 -9.08 -3.38
N VAL A 128 -5.73 -9.66 -2.53
CA VAL A 128 -5.38 -9.07 -1.23
C VAL A 128 -3.89 -9.18 -0.96
N LEU A 129 -3.25 -8.06 -0.64
CA LEU A 129 -1.90 -8.03 -0.08
C LEU A 129 -2.01 -7.68 1.41
N TYR A 130 -1.71 -8.65 2.27
CA TYR A 130 -1.69 -8.43 3.72
C TYR A 130 -0.36 -7.79 4.16
N LEU A 131 -0.45 -6.74 4.99
CA LEU A 131 0.72 -5.97 5.43
C LEU A 131 1.53 -6.64 6.55
N HIS A 132 0.89 -7.51 7.36
CA HIS A 132 1.51 -8.22 8.49
C HIS A 132 2.14 -7.29 9.56
N VAL A 133 1.60 -6.08 9.73
CA VAL A 133 2.14 -5.09 10.67
C VAL A 133 1.74 -5.35 12.13
N GLY A 134 0.88 -6.35 12.37
CA GLY A 134 0.32 -6.62 13.69
C GLY A 134 -0.72 -5.56 14.12
N PRO A 135 -1.27 -5.64 15.32
CA PRO A 135 -2.24 -4.68 15.81
C PRO A 135 -1.59 -3.31 16.04
N GLU A 136 -2.23 -2.25 15.54
CA GLU A 136 -1.85 -0.86 15.84
C GLU A 136 -2.94 -0.24 16.72
N ILE A 137 -2.57 0.09 17.96
CA ILE A 137 -3.49 0.68 18.93
C ILE A 137 -3.24 2.18 18.98
N GLY A 138 -4.04 2.94 18.26
CA GLY A 138 -3.93 4.39 18.17
C GLY A 138 -4.77 4.96 17.03
N VAL A 139 -5.05 6.26 17.10
CA VAL A 139 -5.76 6.97 16.01
C VAL A 139 -4.78 7.33 14.90
N ALA A 140 -3.61 7.87 15.27
CA ALA A 140 -2.55 8.18 14.31
C ALA A 140 -1.82 6.91 13.89
N SER A 141 -1.77 6.67 12.59
CA SER A 141 -1.04 5.52 12.02
C SER A 141 0.46 5.81 12.00
N THR A 142 1.27 4.85 12.42
CA THR A 142 2.74 4.91 12.41
C THR A 142 3.33 3.70 11.69
N LYS A 143 3.39 2.54 12.35
CA LYS A 143 3.95 1.32 11.78
C LYS A 143 3.13 0.78 10.60
N ALA A 144 1.79 0.93 10.64
CA ALA A 144 0.93 0.51 9.54
C ALA A 144 1.16 1.37 8.29
N TYR A 145 1.36 2.68 8.45
CA TYR A 145 1.73 3.56 7.33
C TYR A 145 3.00 3.08 6.64
N LEU A 146 4.04 2.76 7.41
CA LEU A 146 5.29 2.24 6.85
C LEU A 146 5.08 0.90 6.12
N GLY A 147 4.26 0.01 6.67
CA GLY A 147 3.85 -1.23 5.99
C GLY A 147 3.14 -0.98 4.67
N MET A 148 2.28 0.07 4.59
CA MET A 148 1.60 0.46 3.36
C MET A 148 2.59 0.95 2.29
N LEU A 149 3.61 1.74 2.67
CA LEU A 149 4.65 2.19 1.74
C LEU A 149 5.43 1.00 1.18
N VAL A 150 5.88 0.10 2.06
CA VAL A 150 6.67 -1.08 1.66
C VAL A 150 5.83 -2.06 0.85
N GLY A 151 4.56 -2.25 1.19
CA GLY A 151 3.64 -3.09 0.39
C GLY A 151 3.50 -2.59 -1.05
N GLN A 152 3.34 -1.28 -1.25
CA GLN A 152 3.30 -0.67 -2.58
C GLN A 152 4.64 -0.76 -3.32
N LEU A 153 5.75 -0.57 -2.61
CA LEU A 153 7.10 -0.73 -3.18
C LEU A 153 7.33 -2.17 -3.66
N LEU A 154 6.90 -3.17 -2.90
CA LEU A 154 6.96 -4.58 -3.30
C LEU A 154 6.14 -4.84 -4.56
N LEU A 155 4.88 -4.39 -4.61
CA LEU A 155 4.05 -4.51 -5.81
C LEU A 155 4.73 -3.87 -7.02
N ALA A 156 5.19 -2.63 -6.88
CA ALA A 156 5.88 -1.92 -7.96
C ALA A 156 7.14 -2.65 -8.42
N LYS A 157 7.96 -3.18 -7.48
CA LYS A 157 9.17 -3.92 -7.84
C LYS A 157 8.87 -5.24 -8.56
N HIS A 158 7.79 -5.94 -8.20
CA HIS A 158 7.34 -7.14 -8.91
C HIS A 158 6.75 -6.83 -10.29
N TRP A 159 6.26 -5.61 -10.53
CA TRP A 159 5.74 -5.16 -11.82
C TRP A 159 6.79 -4.45 -12.68
N ASP A 160 8.01 -4.25 -12.19
CA ASP A 160 9.10 -3.52 -12.84
C ASP A 160 9.93 -4.44 -13.76
N GLU A 161 9.38 -4.79 -14.92
CA GLU A 161 10.10 -5.61 -15.92
C GLU A 161 11.28 -4.88 -16.57
N SER A 162 11.14 -3.56 -16.75
CA SER A 162 12.11 -2.73 -17.48
C SER A 162 13.19 -2.12 -16.58
N GLU A 163 13.28 -2.56 -15.32
CA GLU A 163 14.21 -2.03 -14.31
C GLU A 163 14.15 -0.49 -14.17
N ASN A 164 12.94 0.06 -14.29
CA ASN A 164 12.69 1.49 -14.15
C ASN A 164 12.92 2.02 -12.73
N LEU A 165 12.80 1.14 -11.71
CA LEU A 165 13.11 1.47 -10.33
C LEU A 165 14.58 1.16 -10.06
N GLU A 166 15.30 2.15 -9.57
CA GLU A 166 16.69 1.98 -9.12
C GLU A 166 16.80 1.04 -7.91
N THR A 167 15.73 0.99 -7.08
CA THR A 167 15.67 0.16 -5.88
C THR A 167 15.66 -1.33 -6.22
N THR A 168 16.57 -2.08 -5.62
CA THR A 168 16.70 -3.53 -5.74
C THR A 168 16.01 -4.27 -4.59
N PHE A 169 15.75 -5.57 -4.76
CA PHE A 169 15.27 -6.41 -3.63
C PHE A 169 16.27 -6.48 -2.48
N ASP A 170 17.58 -6.43 -2.76
CA ASP A 170 18.61 -6.42 -1.72
C ASP A 170 18.57 -5.14 -0.89
N GLU A 171 18.27 -3.99 -1.48
CA GLU A 171 18.06 -2.75 -0.75
C GLU A 171 16.77 -2.76 0.07
N ILE A 172 15.68 -3.32 -0.48
CA ILE A 172 14.44 -3.52 0.28
C ILE A 172 14.69 -4.41 1.50
N LYS A 173 15.49 -5.47 1.35
CA LYS A 173 15.89 -6.36 2.44
C LYS A 173 16.67 -5.66 3.55
N GLN A 174 17.35 -4.56 3.25
CA GLN A 174 18.10 -3.77 4.23
C GLN A 174 17.24 -2.78 5.03
N LEU A 175 16.00 -2.48 4.59
CA LEU A 175 15.13 -1.51 5.25
C LEU A 175 14.96 -1.74 6.77
N PRO A 176 14.78 -2.97 7.29
CA PRO A 176 14.68 -3.19 8.73
C PRO A 176 15.92 -2.70 9.49
N LEU A 177 17.12 -2.91 8.93
CA LEU A 177 18.37 -2.46 9.55
C LEU A 177 18.45 -0.92 9.53
N LEU A 178 18.14 -0.28 8.40
CA LEU A 178 18.16 1.17 8.28
C LEU A 178 17.18 1.84 9.25
N ILE A 179 16.00 1.25 9.46
CA ILE A 179 15.03 1.73 10.43
C ILE A 179 15.58 1.59 11.87
N LYS A 180 16.21 0.46 12.21
CA LYS A 180 16.85 0.29 13.52
C LYS A 180 17.93 1.36 13.78
N GLU A 181 18.72 1.70 12.76
CA GLU A 181 19.72 2.79 12.88
C GLU A 181 19.04 4.15 13.05
N THR A 182 17.98 4.43 12.28
CA THR A 182 17.20 5.69 12.39
C THR A 182 16.60 5.85 13.79
N LEU A 183 16.08 4.79 14.39
CA LEU A 183 15.48 4.84 15.74
C LEU A 183 16.51 5.19 16.84
N LYS A 184 17.81 5.08 16.61
CA LYS A 184 18.86 5.53 17.56
C LYS A 184 18.85 7.05 17.77
N CYS A 185 18.20 7.83 16.89
CA CYS A 185 18.03 9.28 17.02
C CYS A 185 17.02 9.66 18.14
N GLU A 186 16.37 8.70 18.80
CA GLU A 186 15.32 8.95 19.82
C GLU A 186 15.76 9.90 20.91
N SER A 187 16.99 9.72 21.46
CA SER A 187 17.54 10.57 22.51
C SER A 187 17.71 12.02 22.07
N GLN A 188 18.20 12.24 20.85
CA GLN A 188 18.37 13.58 20.29
C GLN A 188 17.01 14.26 20.05
N ILE A 189 16.03 13.52 19.55
CA ILE A 189 14.66 14.03 19.34
C ILE A 189 14.02 14.40 20.67
N LYS A 190 14.20 13.59 21.72
CA LYS A 190 13.71 13.91 23.07
C LYS A 190 14.34 15.18 23.66
N GLU A 191 15.61 15.45 23.39
CA GLU A 191 16.25 16.69 23.84
C GLU A 191 15.70 17.90 23.10
N ILE A 192 15.55 17.81 21.78
CA ILE A 192 14.95 18.89 20.96
C ILE A 192 13.52 19.18 21.40
N SER A 193 12.70 18.17 21.66
CA SER A 193 11.30 18.35 22.07
C SER A 193 11.12 19.02 23.42
N LYS A 194 12.15 19.02 24.29
CA LYS A 194 12.12 19.77 25.57
C LYS A 194 12.40 21.25 25.39
N SER A 195 12.93 21.65 24.24
CA SER A 195 13.30 23.05 23.96
C SER A 195 12.22 23.82 23.18
N ILE A 196 11.13 23.14 22.82
CA ILE A 196 9.94 23.69 22.16
C ILE A 196 8.80 23.79 23.15
#